data_ffa183b36044cc5b553cfde031271a17
#
_entry.id   ffa183b36044cc5b553cfde031271a17
#
_cell.length_a   1.000
_cell.length_b   1.000
_cell.length_c   1.000
_cell.angle_alpha   90.00
_cell.angle_beta   90.00
_cell.angle_gamma   90.00
#
_symmetry.space_group_name_H-M   'P 1'
#
loop_
_entity.id
_entity.type
_entity.pdbx_description
1 polymer ?
#
loop_
_entity_poly.entity_id
_entity_poly.type
_entity_poly.pdbx_seq_one_letter_code
_entity_poly.pdbx_strand_id
1 'polypeptide(L)'
;MREMKDSGIEWIGSIPTHWKTERLQWHITEIKETNKPEKSRQVLSLTNKRGVIPYEEKGAQGNVSKEDYSQYKLAYPGTIVANSMNILIGSVGRCDYFGCVSPVYYVYKPKDGENLEFINYLFQMEQFQKELRRYANGILEIRLRVSSDGILKREMAFPPYA
;
A
#
# COMPACT_ATOMS: atom_id res chain seq x y z
N MET A 1 10.71 -32.08 4.66
CA MET A 1 9.94 -31.44 3.59
C MET A 1 8.67 -30.85 4.15
N ARG A 2 8.40 -29.58 3.83
CA ARG A 2 7.20 -28.91 4.35
C ARG A 2 5.98 -29.37 3.55
N GLU A 3 4.92 -29.71 4.26
CA GLU A 3 3.65 -30.04 3.60
C GLU A 3 3.05 -28.79 2.97
N MET A 4 2.53 -28.97 1.77
CA MET A 4 1.96 -27.90 0.98
C MET A 4 0.50 -28.22 0.61
N LYS A 5 -0.27 -27.18 0.36
CA LYS A 5 -1.63 -27.30 -0.16
C LYS A 5 -1.85 -26.24 -1.25
N ASP A 6 -2.83 -26.49 -2.09
CA ASP A 6 -3.26 -25.48 -3.07
C ASP A 6 -3.91 -24.32 -2.33
N SER A 7 -3.47 -23.11 -2.61
CA SER A 7 -4.05 -21.91 -2.00
C SER A 7 -5.48 -21.63 -2.49
N GLY A 8 -5.85 -22.15 -3.64
CA GLY A 8 -7.09 -21.79 -4.31
C GLY A 8 -7.00 -20.49 -5.09
N ILE A 9 -5.83 -19.87 -5.09
CA ILE A 9 -5.58 -18.62 -5.81
C ILE A 9 -4.55 -18.92 -6.89
N GLU A 10 -4.95 -18.75 -8.15
CA GLU A 10 -4.16 -19.18 -9.30
C GLU A 10 -2.74 -18.62 -9.29
N TRP A 11 -2.61 -17.30 -9.09
CA TRP A 11 -1.31 -16.67 -9.17
C TRP A 11 -0.40 -16.94 -7.96
N ILE A 12 -0.97 -17.44 -6.86
CA ILE A 12 -0.19 -17.83 -5.67
C ILE A 12 0.26 -19.28 -5.76
N GLY A 13 -0.64 -20.16 -6.23
CA GLY A 13 -0.34 -21.59 -6.32
C GLY A 13 -0.36 -22.28 -4.97
N SER A 14 0.68 -23.05 -4.68
CA SER A 14 0.79 -23.82 -3.44
C SER A 14 1.34 -22.99 -2.29
N ILE A 15 0.83 -23.24 -1.10
CA ILE A 15 1.29 -22.59 0.14
C ILE A 15 1.48 -23.65 1.22
N PRO A 16 2.26 -23.35 2.26
CA PRO A 16 2.35 -24.29 3.40
C PRO A 16 0.97 -24.62 3.98
N THR A 17 0.77 -25.85 4.39
CA THR A 17 -0.53 -26.34 4.83
C THR A 17 -1.12 -25.53 5.98
N HIS A 18 -0.26 -25.02 6.86
CA HIS A 18 -0.70 -24.25 8.03
C HIS A 18 -0.96 -22.77 7.76
N TRP A 19 -0.72 -22.32 6.53
CA TRP A 19 -1.04 -20.94 6.14
C TRP A 19 -2.51 -20.86 5.75
N LYS A 20 -3.05 -19.65 5.79
CA LYS A 20 -4.44 -19.37 5.40
C LYS A 20 -4.49 -18.35 4.29
N THR A 21 -5.51 -18.43 3.45
CA THR A 21 -5.81 -17.38 2.49
C THR A 21 -6.94 -16.53 3.05
N GLU A 22 -6.71 -15.22 3.10
CA GLU A 22 -7.68 -14.28 3.63
C GLU A 22 -7.59 -12.97 2.87
N ARG A 23 -8.65 -12.19 2.93
CA ARG A 23 -8.65 -10.86 2.32
C ARG A 23 -7.75 -9.93 3.12
N LEU A 24 -7.08 -9.03 2.41
CA LEU A 24 -6.21 -8.04 3.04
C LEU A 24 -6.95 -7.22 4.12
N GLN A 25 -8.24 -6.96 3.92
CA GLN A 25 -9.03 -6.17 4.88
C GLN A 25 -9.05 -6.72 6.29
N TRP A 26 -8.74 -8.00 6.46
CA TRP A 26 -8.66 -8.61 7.79
C TRP A 26 -7.31 -8.41 8.46
N HIS A 27 -6.32 -7.92 7.72
CA HIS A 27 -4.94 -7.77 8.20
C HIS A 27 -4.45 -6.33 8.23
N ILE A 28 -5.10 -5.44 7.49
CA ILE A 28 -4.74 -4.03 7.45
C ILE A 28 -5.99 -3.15 7.53
N THR A 29 -5.79 -1.93 8.00
CA THR A 29 -6.87 -0.93 8.09
C THR A 29 -6.44 0.29 7.29
N GLU A 30 -7.34 0.85 6.51
CA GLU A 30 -7.07 2.09 5.79
C GLU A 30 -7.22 3.27 6.73
N ILE A 31 -6.23 4.15 6.75
CA ILE A 31 -6.25 5.39 7.49
C ILE A 31 -6.70 6.49 6.54
N LYS A 32 -7.85 7.08 6.82
CA LYS A 32 -8.43 8.14 5.97
C LYS A 32 -8.33 9.51 6.61
N GLU A 33 -7.54 9.63 7.64
CA GLU A 33 -7.37 10.89 8.35
C GLU A 33 -6.77 11.96 7.44
N THR A 34 -7.42 13.12 7.39
CA THR A 34 -6.94 14.24 6.59
C THR A 34 -6.16 15.22 7.48
N ASN A 35 -5.42 16.10 6.84
CA ASN A 35 -4.60 17.11 7.51
C ASN A 35 -5.41 18.38 7.85
N LYS A 36 -6.65 18.18 8.28
CA LYS A 36 -7.54 19.27 8.68
C LYS A 36 -8.19 18.94 10.01
N PRO A 37 -7.89 19.68 11.12
CA PRO A 37 -6.95 20.82 11.17
C PRO A 37 -5.51 20.37 10.89
N GLU A 38 -4.71 21.29 10.41
CA GLU A 38 -3.34 20.98 10.00
C GLU A 38 -2.51 20.44 11.17
N LYS A 39 -1.98 19.24 11.00
CA LYS A 39 -1.14 18.59 11.99
C LYS A 39 0.31 18.45 11.52
N SER A 40 0.55 18.59 10.22
CA SER A 40 1.89 18.49 9.65
C SER A 40 2.01 19.33 8.40
N ARG A 41 3.16 19.94 8.22
CA ARG A 41 3.54 20.59 6.97
C ARG A 41 4.66 19.83 6.27
N GLN A 42 5.08 18.71 6.85
CA GLN A 42 6.08 17.86 6.22
C GLN A 42 5.40 17.01 5.14
N VAL A 43 5.69 17.31 3.88
CA VAL A 43 5.18 16.55 2.75
C VAL A 43 6.06 15.32 2.57
N LEU A 44 5.42 14.17 2.47
CA LEU A 44 6.09 12.90 2.22
C LEU A 44 5.85 12.48 0.79
N SER A 45 6.84 11.86 0.19
CA SER A 45 6.79 11.42 -1.21
C SER A 45 7.04 9.93 -1.31
N LEU A 46 6.24 9.28 -2.13
CA LEU A 46 6.37 7.85 -2.37
C LEU A 46 7.35 7.62 -3.52
N THR A 47 8.33 6.75 -3.28
CA THR A 47 9.32 6.37 -4.28
C THR A 47 9.12 4.91 -4.68
N ASN A 48 9.72 4.52 -5.80
CA ASN A 48 9.60 3.12 -6.28
C ASN A 48 10.53 2.14 -5.54
N LYS A 49 11.60 2.63 -4.90
CA LYS A 49 12.60 1.75 -4.31
C LYS A 49 12.93 2.03 -2.85
N ARG A 50 12.68 3.25 -2.41
CA ARG A 50 13.05 3.70 -1.07
C ARG A 50 11.85 3.83 -0.12
N GLY A 51 10.67 3.42 -0.59
CA GLY A 51 9.45 3.64 0.17
C GLY A 51 9.10 5.11 0.25
N VAL A 52 8.53 5.52 1.37
CA VAL A 52 8.11 6.90 1.60
C VAL A 52 9.26 7.66 2.25
N ILE A 53 9.59 8.80 1.66
CA ILE A 53 10.65 9.68 2.17
C ILE A 53 10.13 11.12 2.23
N PRO A 54 10.77 12.00 3.03
CA PRO A 54 10.43 13.42 2.99
C PRO A 54 10.60 13.97 1.57
N TYR A 55 9.67 14.80 1.15
CA TYR A 55 9.68 15.37 -0.20
C TYR A 55 11.00 16.06 -0.52
N GLU A 56 11.58 16.76 0.47
CA GLU A 56 12.84 17.46 0.33
C GLU A 56 14.00 16.55 -0.09
N GLU A 57 13.99 15.29 0.35
CA GLU A 57 15.03 14.33 0.01
C GLU A 57 14.90 13.76 -1.39
N LYS A 58 13.74 13.93 -2.02
CA LYS A 58 13.50 13.44 -3.37
C LYS A 58 14.19 14.30 -4.42
N GLY A 59 14.62 15.50 -4.03
CA GLY A 59 15.24 16.45 -4.94
C GLY A 59 14.23 17.45 -5.49
N ALA A 60 14.74 18.43 -6.24
CA ALA A 60 13.95 19.54 -6.74
C ALA A 60 13.11 19.19 -7.96
N GLN A 61 12.91 17.91 -8.22
CA GLN A 61 12.11 17.47 -9.35
C GLN A 61 10.71 17.15 -8.89
N GLY A 62 9.76 17.89 -9.37
CA GLY A 62 8.38 17.63 -9.07
C GLY A 62 7.61 18.89 -8.81
N ASN A 63 6.32 18.69 -8.55
CA ASN A 63 5.42 19.80 -8.34
C ASN A 63 5.79 20.58 -7.10
N VAL A 64 5.72 21.90 -7.23
CA VAL A 64 5.89 22.79 -6.10
C VAL A 64 4.87 22.41 -5.02
N SER A 65 5.33 22.31 -3.78
CA SER A 65 4.44 22.03 -2.67
C SER A 65 3.39 23.13 -2.58
N LYS A 66 2.15 22.75 -2.46
CA LYS A 66 1.06 23.69 -2.28
C LYS A 66 1.15 24.31 -0.91
N GLU A 67 0.78 25.56 -0.78
CA GLU A 67 0.76 26.23 0.51
C GLU A 67 -0.33 25.66 1.44
N ASP A 68 -1.40 25.15 0.85
CA ASP A 68 -2.50 24.55 1.58
C ASP A 68 -2.41 23.02 1.54
N TYR A 69 -2.14 22.42 2.69
CA TYR A 69 -2.03 20.97 2.83
C TYR A 69 -3.25 20.34 3.48
N SER A 70 -4.36 21.09 3.62
CA SER A 70 -5.56 20.60 4.32
C SER A 70 -6.21 19.41 3.61
N GLN A 71 -6.05 19.29 2.30
CA GLN A 71 -6.60 18.18 1.53
C GLN A 71 -5.73 16.94 1.57
N TYR A 72 -4.53 17.04 2.08
CA TYR A 72 -3.61 15.91 2.17
C TYR A 72 -4.07 14.94 3.25
N LYS A 73 -3.68 13.68 3.09
CA LYS A 73 -3.89 12.64 4.10
C LYS A 73 -2.69 12.57 5.03
N LEU A 74 -2.93 12.13 6.25
CA LEU A 74 -1.85 11.93 7.21
C LEU A 74 -1.31 10.51 7.09
N ALA A 75 0.01 10.39 7.18
CA ALA A 75 0.71 9.11 7.22
C ALA A 75 1.58 9.08 8.47
N TYR A 76 1.72 7.89 9.04
CA TYR A 76 2.40 7.67 10.30
C TYR A 76 3.50 6.64 10.15
N PRO A 77 4.52 6.66 11.04
CA PRO A 77 5.48 5.55 11.07
C PRO A 77 4.75 4.22 11.25
N GLY A 78 5.19 3.22 10.51
CA GLY A 78 4.59 1.89 10.59
C GLY A 78 3.38 1.68 9.67
N THR A 79 3.24 2.51 8.64
CA THR A 79 2.18 2.36 7.65
C THR A 79 2.76 2.00 6.28
N ILE A 80 1.88 1.54 5.40
CA ILE A 80 2.17 1.31 3.98
C ILE A 80 1.41 2.36 3.19
N VAL A 81 2.09 3.06 2.28
CA VAL A 81 1.47 4.08 1.42
C VAL A 81 1.49 3.58 -0.01
N ALA A 82 0.36 3.69 -0.68
CA ALA A 82 0.20 3.21 -2.06
C ALA A 82 -0.40 4.30 -2.94
N ASN A 83 0.14 4.44 -4.14
CA ASN A 83 -0.41 5.35 -5.15
C ASN A 83 -1.53 4.62 -5.90
N SER A 84 -2.74 5.17 -5.90
CA SER A 84 -3.91 4.50 -6.49
C SER A 84 -3.74 4.14 -7.97
N MET A 85 -2.89 4.84 -8.70
CA MET A 85 -2.61 4.54 -10.11
C MET A 85 -1.32 3.73 -10.27
N ASN A 86 -0.25 4.19 -9.69
CA ASN A 86 1.08 3.63 -9.94
C ASN A 86 1.41 2.43 -9.05
N ILE A 87 0.50 2.01 -8.19
CA ILE A 87 0.68 0.76 -7.46
C ILE A 87 0.81 -0.42 -8.43
N LEU A 88 0.17 -0.31 -9.59
CA LEU A 88 0.22 -1.35 -10.62
C LEU A 88 1.62 -1.54 -11.20
N ILE A 89 2.50 -0.59 -10.99
CA ILE A 89 3.89 -0.63 -11.46
C ILE A 89 4.89 -0.42 -10.32
N GLY A 90 4.47 -0.69 -9.10
CA GLY A 90 5.37 -0.73 -7.95
C GLY A 90 5.40 0.49 -7.05
N SER A 91 4.54 1.46 -7.27
CA SER A 91 4.51 2.66 -6.43
C SER A 91 3.73 2.38 -5.14
N VAL A 92 4.37 1.69 -4.23
CA VAL A 92 3.87 1.33 -2.91
C VAL A 92 5.06 1.09 -2.00
N GLY A 93 4.98 1.51 -0.75
CA GLY A 93 6.09 1.29 0.16
C GLY A 93 5.81 1.64 1.59
N ARG A 94 6.74 1.25 2.43
CA ARG A 94 6.71 1.46 3.87
C ARG A 94 6.98 2.92 4.20
N CYS A 95 6.25 3.43 5.19
CA CYS A 95 6.42 4.77 5.71
C CYS A 95 6.95 4.71 7.14
N ASP A 96 8.06 5.41 7.38
CA ASP A 96 8.67 5.49 8.72
C ASP A 96 8.61 6.91 9.27
N TYR A 97 7.83 7.79 8.64
CA TYR A 97 7.76 9.20 9.00
C TYR A 97 6.33 9.60 9.34
N PHE A 98 6.19 10.64 10.14
CA PHE A 98 4.92 11.33 10.30
C PHE A 98 4.90 12.53 9.36
N GLY A 99 3.84 12.63 8.57
CA GLY A 99 3.69 13.74 7.66
C GLY A 99 2.42 13.62 6.84
N CYS A 100 2.33 14.40 5.78
CA CYS A 100 1.16 14.37 4.91
C CYS A 100 1.53 13.91 3.51
N VAL A 101 0.60 13.19 2.88
CA VAL A 101 0.77 12.62 1.55
C VAL A 101 -0.38 13.06 0.64
N SER A 102 -0.14 12.94 -0.65
CA SER A 102 -1.14 13.31 -1.67
C SER A 102 -2.50 12.67 -1.39
N PRO A 103 -3.60 13.39 -1.65
CA PRO A 103 -4.95 12.85 -1.48
C PRO A 103 -5.24 11.60 -2.31
N VAL A 104 -4.51 11.36 -3.39
CA VAL A 104 -4.71 10.19 -4.25
C VAL A 104 -3.98 8.96 -3.75
N TYR A 105 -3.22 9.07 -2.67
CA TYR A 105 -2.55 7.94 -2.06
C TYR A 105 -3.47 7.28 -1.03
N TYR A 106 -3.28 5.97 -0.85
CA TYR A 106 -3.92 5.22 0.23
C TYR A 106 -2.88 4.98 1.33
N VAL A 107 -3.33 5.05 2.58
CA VAL A 107 -2.47 4.80 3.74
C VAL A 107 -3.06 3.62 4.50
N TYR A 108 -2.26 2.56 4.67
CA TYR A 108 -2.71 1.35 5.36
C TYR A 108 -1.88 1.09 6.59
N LYS A 109 -2.54 0.73 7.67
CA LYS A 109 -1.90 0.35 8.92
C LYS A 109 -2.13 -1.14 9.16
N PRO A 110 -1.06 -1.93 9.42
CA PRO A 110 -1.25 -3.31 9.84
C PRO A 110 -2.03 -3.36 11.16
N LYS A 111 -2.94 -4.34 11.25
CA LYS A 111 -3.68 -4.58 12.49
C LYS A 111 -2.75 -5.16 13.55
N ASP A 112 -3.20 -5.13 14.80
CA ASP A 112 -2.41 -5.65 15.91
C ASP A 112 -2.02 -7.12 15.67
N GLY A 113 -0.77 -7.42 15.91
CA GLY A 113 -0.23 -8.76 15.69
C GLY A 113 0.30 -9.02 14.29
N GLU A 114 0.04 -8.13 13.34
CA GLU A 114 0.56 -8.26 11.97
C GLU A 114 1.99 -7.76 11.87
N ASN A 115 2.74 -8.35 10.95
CA ASN A 115 4.12 -7.95 10.71
C ASN A 115 4.18 -6.98 9.53
N LEU A 116 4.63 -5.75 9.80
CA LEU A 116 4.71 -4.71 8.78
C LEU A 116 5.63 -5.11 7.61
N GLU A 117 6.75 -5.74 7.91
CA GLU A 117 7.69 -6.17 6.87
C GLU A 117 7.05 -7.18 5.92
N PHE A 118 6.28 -8.12 6.48
CA PHE A 118 5.59 -9.13 5.68
C PHE A 118 4.54 -8.48 4.80
N ILE A 119 3.74 -7.57 5.37
CA ILE A 119 2.70 -6.86 4.59
C ILE A 119 3.34 -6.05 3.47
N ASN A 120 4.43 -5.34 3.78
CA ASN A 120 5.16 -4.59 2.76
C ASN A 120 5.67 -5.51 1.64
N TYR A 121 6.19 -6.68 2.03
CA TYR A 121 6.66 -7.67 1.05
C TYR A 121 5.54 -8.09 0.09
N LEU A 122 4.34 -8.33 0.63
CA LEU A 122 3.19 -8.70 -0.20
C LEU A 122 2.88 -7.62 -1.24
N PHE A 123 2.91 -6.36 -0.82
CA PHE A 123 2.66 -5.24 -1.74
C PHE A 123 3.75 -5.08 -2.79
N GLN A 124 4.98 -5.51 -2.49
CA GLN A 124 6.09 -5.42 -3.43
C GLN A 124 6.09 -6.55 -4.45
N MET A 125 5.29 -7.60 -4.26
CA MET A 125 5.26 -8.72 -5.19
C MET A 125 4.70 -8.29 -6.54
N GLU A 126 5.48 -8.52 -7.59
CA GLU A 126 5.08 -8.16 -8.95
C GLU A 126 3.80 -8.87 -9.36
N GLN A 127 3.65 -10.13 -8.98
CA GLN A 127 2.45 -10.91 -9.29
C GLN A 127 1.20 -10.30 -8.66
N PHE A 128 1.32 -9.80 -7.43
CA PHE A 128 0.19 -9.13 -6.77
C PHE A 128 -0.18 -7.85 -7.51
N GLN A 129 0.82 -7.07 -7.90
CA GLN A 129 0.59 -5.82 -8.63
C GLN A 129 -0.08 -6.09 -9.98
N LYS A 130 0.31 -7.16 -10.67
CA LYS A 130 -0.34 -7.58 -11.90
C LYS A 130 -1.79 -8.02 -11.66
N GLU A 131 -2.04 -8.71 -10.56
CA GLU A 131 -3.39 -9.15 -10.21
C GLU A 131 -4.30 -7.96 -9.94
N LEU A 132 -3.80 -6.91 -9.30
CA LEU A 132 -4.56 -5.70 -9.06
C LEU A 132 -5.06 -5.05 -10.35
N ARG A 133 -4.33 -5.22 -11.45
CA ARG A 133 -4.72 -4.66 -12.74
C ARG A 133 -6.08 -5.14 -13.20
N ARG A 134 -6.45 -6.36 -12.85
CA ARG A 134 -7.75 -6.94 -13.20
C ARG A 134 -8.91 -6.20 -12.55
N TYR A 135 -8.64 -5.47 -11.48
CA TYR A 135 -9.64 -4.75 -10.71
C TYR A 135 -9.53 -3.23 -10.86
N ALA A 136 -8.64 -2.79 -11.76
CA ALA A 136 -8.45 -1.37 -12.00
C ALA A 136 -9.51 -0.86 -12.99
N ASN A 137 -9.90 0.40 -12.80
CA ASN A 137 -10.88 1.06 -13.64
C ASN A 137 -10.22 2.22 -14.38
N GLY A 138 -10.59 2.41 -15.63
CA GLY A 138 -10.06 3.49 -16.45
C GLY A 138 -10.28 3.20 -17.92
N ILE A 139 -10.20 4.25 -18.73
CA ILE A 139 -10.43 4.15 -20.18
C ILE A 139 -9.13 3.82 -20.92
N LEU A 140 -8.02 4.34 -20.43
CA LEU A 140 -6.69 4.14 -21.03
C LEU A 140 -5.79 3.43 -20.02
N GLU A 141 -4.91 2.54 -20.52
CA GLU A 141 -3.99 1.80 -19.63
C GLU A 141 -3.15 2.71 -18.76
N ILE A 142 -2.75 3.86 -19.26
CA ILE A 142 -1.93 4.81 -18.50
C ILE A 142 -2.71 5.56 -17.42
N ARG A 143 -4.03 5.40 -17.38
CA ARG A 143 -4.90 6.06 -16.42
C ARG A 143 -5.70 5.07 -15.57
N LEU A 144 -5.26 3.83 -15.54
CA LEU A 144 -5.91 2.82 -14.70
C LEU A 144 -5.72 3.18 -13.23
N ARG A 145 -6.81 3.04 -12.48
CA ARG A 145 -6.80 3.29 -11.04
C ARG A 145 -7.51 2.13 -10.34
N VAL A 146 -6.87 1.61 -9.30
CA VAL A 146 -7.49 0.60 -8.45
C VAL A 146 -8.05 1.29 -7.21
N SER A 147 -9.28 0.96 -6.83
CA SER A 147 -9.89 1.49 -5.63
C SER A 147 -9.27 0.86 -4.38
N SER A 148 -9.35 1.55 -3.25
CA SER A 148 -8.89 0.97 -1.99
C SER A 148 -9.66 -0.31 -1.66
N ASP A 149 -10.97 -0.34 -1.89
CA ASP A 149 -11.79 -1.54 -1.75
C ASP A 149 -11.28 -2.67 -2.63
N GLY A 150 -10.88 -2.34 -3.87
CA GLY A 150 -10.33 -3.33 -4.78
C GLY A 150 -9.06 -3.97 -4.24
N ILE A 151 -8.24 -3.19 -3.54
CA ILE A 151 -7.04 -3.71 -2.88
C ILE A 151 -7.41 -4.54 -1.65
N LEU A 152 -8.25 -3.99 -0.78
CA LEU A 152 -8.58 -4.62 0.50
C LEU A 152 -9.32 -5.95 0.36
N LYS A 153 -10.03 -6.15 -0.74
CA LYS A 153 -10.76 -7.39 -1.00
C LYS A 153 -9.92 -8.47 -1.66
N ARG A 154 -8.65 -8.19 -1.98
CA ARG A 154 -7.79 -9.22 -2.58
C ARG A 154 -7.38 -10.23 -1.53
N GLU A 155 -7.43 -11.50 -1.92
CA GLU A 155 -7.00 -12.58 -1.06
C GLU A 155 -5.50 -12.82 -1.19
N MET A 156 -4.86 -13.02 -0.06
CA MET A 156 -3.44 -13.29 0.04
C MET A 156 -3.21 -14.46 1.00
N ALA A 157 -2.01 -15.01 0.96
CA ALA A 157 -1.63 -16.10 1.86
C ALA A 157 -0.92 -15.53 3.08
N PHE A 158 -1.36 -15.94 4.25
CA PHE A 158 -0.82 -15.46 5.53
C PHE A 158 -0.38 -16.62 6.40
N PRO A 159 0.82 -16.52 7.03
CA PRO A 159 1.23 -17.48 8.04
C PRO A 159 0.38 -17.28 9.30
N PRO A 160 0.32 -18.30 10.18
CA PRO A 160 -0.33 -18.11 11.47
C PRO A 160 0.46 -17.09 12.30
N TYR A 161 -0.23 -16.45 13.23
CA TYR A 161 0.45 -15.56 14.17
C TYR A 161 1.46 -16.37 15.00
N ALA A 162 2.62 -15.80 15.21
CA ALA A 162 3.63 -16.42 16.03
C ALA A 162 3.28 -16.31 17.53
#